data_58de51dcc53a9840e509dae3fa5dfda0
#
_entry.id   58de51dcc53a9840e509dae3fa5dfda0
#
_cell.length_a   1.000
_cell.length_b   1.000
_cell.length_c   1.000
_cell.angle_alpha   90.00
_cell.angle_beta   90.00
_cell.angle_gamma   90.00
#
_symmetry.space_group_name_H-M   'P 1'
#
loop_
_entity.id
_entity.type
_entity.pdbx_description
1 polymer ?
#
loop_
_entity_poly.entity_id
_entity_poly.type
_entity_poly.pdbx_seq_one_letter_code
_entity_poly.pdbx_strand_id
1 'polypeptide(L)'
;MRFYNMGYAIALQTTPFGGPVPCAVGLPGSAKTAFGKAMEGASGRRFVQWILRQCMPEDIKGIPAPDDIEIGGTVYRGVRYLPSEDILRAQHEPCIVMLDELNHAGDDVMGAAQEWINNPPAASWVCAAMNPIESSTSGRELAPPVVNRMCIVPWERPVDSRRAGWLNGFKNYPAP
;
A
#
# COMPACT_ATOMS: atom_id res chain seq x y z
N MET A 1 13.06 17.35 6.47
CA MET A 1 11.64 17.81 6.52
C MET A 1 10.68 16.92 5.72
N ARG A 2 11.00 15.64 5.42
CA ARG A 2 10.27 14.90 4.35
C ARG A 2 9.65 13.57 4.80
N PHE A 3 10.04 13.01 5.93
CA PHE A 3 9.36 11.85 6.52
C PHE A 3 8.02 12.24 7.20
N TYR A 4 7.91 13.48 7.65
CA TYR A 4 6.70 13.99 8.30
C TYR A 4 5.48 14.00 7.37
N ASN A 5 5.68 14.19 6.06
CA ASN A 5 4.58 14.27 5.12
C ASN A 5 3.87 12.92 4.93
N MET A 6 4.62 11.80 4.96
CA MET A 6 4.02 10.47 4.85
C MET A 6 3.20 10.12 6.08
N GLY A 7 3.73 10.40 7.27
CA GLY A 7 3.00 10.22 8.53
C GLY A 7 1.74 11.08 8.61
N TYR A 8 1.79 12.33 8.17
CA TYR A 8 0.60 13.20 8.09
C TYR A 8 -0.44 12.65 7.12
N ALA A 9 -0.02 12.20 5.93
CA ALA A 9 -0.95 11.65 4.96
C ALA A 9 -1.60 10.35 5.46
N ILE A 10 -0.85 9.50 6.16
CA ILE A 10 -1.40 8.31 6.84
C ILE A 10 -2.38 8.71 7.94
N ALA A 11 -2.04 9.71 8.75
CA ALA A 11 -2.94 10.20 9.81
C ALA A 11 -4.25 10.77 9.28
N LEU A 12 -4.24 11.38 8.09
CA LEU A 12 -5.47 11.88 7.47
C LEU A 12 -6.46 10.78 7.11
N GLN A 13 -6.03 9.55 6.89
CA GLN A 13 -6.92 8.41 6.64
C GLN A 13 -7.76 8.03 7.87
N THR A 14 -7.32 8.42 9.06
CA THR A 14 -8.06 8.16 10.30
C THR A 14 -9.17 9.18 10.58
N THR A 15 -9.31 10.20 9.73
CA THR A 15 -10.38 11.18 9.86
C THR A 15 -11.71 10.60 9.38
N PRO A 16 -12.87 11.08 9.92
CA PRO A 16 -14.18 10.62 9.49
C PRO A 16 -14.49 10.82 8.00
N PHE A 17 -13.74 11.71 7.34
CA PHE A 17 -13.90 12.02 5.92
C PHE A 17 -13.02 11.16 5.00
N GLY A 18 -12.17 10.31 5.58
CA GLY A 18 -11.10 9.63 4.85
C GLY A 18 -10.05 10.61 4.31
N GLY A 19 -8.88 10.12 3.99
CA GLY A 19 -7.82 10.90 3.36
C GLY A 19 -7.34 10.21 2.07
N PRO A 20 -6.66 10.94 1.18
CA PRO A 20 -6.05 10.34 0.01
C PRO A 20 -4.98 9.33 0.44
N VAL A 21 -4.84 8.25 -0.33
CA VAL A 21 -3.80 7.24 -0.08
C VAL A 21 -2.42 7.86 -0.33
N PRO A 22 -1.52 7.91 0.66
CA PRO A 22 -0.19 8.44 0.45
C PRO A 22 0.64 7.50 -0.43
N CYS A 23 1.30 8.05 -1.43
CA CYS A 23 2.18 7.32 -2.33
C CYS A 23 3.60 7.89 -2.26
N ALA A 24 4.54 7.10 -1.75
CA ALA A 24 5.95 7.46 -1.70
C ALA A 24 6.61 7.26 -3.07
N VAL A 25 7.05 8.34 -3.70
CA VAL A 25 7.74 8.32 -4.99
C VAL A 25 9.22 8.62 -4.79
N GLY A 26 10.09 7.67 -5.06
CA GLY A 26 11.53 7.85 -4.87
C GLY A 26 12.36 6.72 -5.46
N LEU A 27 13.65 6.96 -5.58
CA LEU A 27 14.60 6.04 -6.21
C LEU A 27 14.57 4.63 -5.58
N PRO A 28 14.89 3.59 -6.35
CA PRO A 28 15.09 2.24 -5.80
C PRO A 28 16.10 2.27 -4.64
N GLY A 29 15.89 1.42 -3.64
CA GLY A 29 16.78 1.35 -2.46
C GLY A 29 16.72 2.55 -1.52
N SER A 30 15.75 3.47 -1.68
CA SER A 30 15.55 4.61 -0.78
C SER A 30 14.84 4.28 0.54
N ALA A 31 14.63 2.98 0.82
CA ALA A 31 14.00 2.46 2.05
C ALA A 31 12.51 2.79 2.22
N LYS A 32 11.75 2.92 1.12
CA LYS A 32 10.28 3.10 1.17
C LYS A 32 9.60 1.95 1.94
N THR A 33 9.91 0.72 1.59
CA THR A 33 9.37 -0.48 2.26
C THR A 33 9.81 -0.61 3.72
N ALA A 34 11.08 -0.25 4.01
CA ALA A 34 11.60 -0.28 5.37
C ALA A 34 10.85 0.71 6.30
N PHE A 35 10.37 1.82 5.76
CA PHE A 35 9.52 2.75 6.49
C PHE A 35 8.19 2.09 6.92
N GLY A 36 7.53 1.35 6.03
CA GLY A 36 6.30 0.62 6.38
C GLY A 36 6.51 -0.36 7.54
N LYS A 37 7.63 -1.11 7.51
CA LYS A 37 8.01 -2.01 8.61
C LYS A 37 8.34 -1.27 9.91
N ALA A 38 8.99 -0.11 9.83
CA ALA A 38 9.28 0.70 11.01
C ALA A 38 7.98 1.26 11.64
N MET A 39 7.00 1.60 10.82
CA MET A 39 5.68 2.03 11.30
C MET A 39 4.94 0.92 12.06
N GLU A 40 5.14 -0.37 11.74
CA GLU A 40 4.60 -1.49 12.51
C GLU A 40 5.06 -1.43 13.97
N GLY A 41 6.38 -1.32 14.19
CA GLY A 41 6.94 -1.21 15.54
C GLY A 41 6.50 0.04 16.31
N ALA A 42 6.30 1.16 15.60
CA ALA A 42 5.91 2.42 16.22
C ALA A 42 4.41 2.52 16.55
N SER A 43 3.55 1.88 15.74
CA SER A 43 2.09 2.00 15.85
C SER A 43 1.40 0.79 16.47
N GLY A 44 2.08 -0.34 16.58
CA GLY A 44 1.50 -1.62 16.98
C GLY A 44 0.55 -2.23 15.94
N ARG A 45 0.50 -1.66 14.71
CA ARG A 45 -0.31 -2.16 13.61
C ARG A 45 0.49 -3.19 12.82
N ARG A 46 -0.13 -4.28 12.42
CA ARG A 46 0.51 -5.32 11.58
C ARG A 46 0.85 -4.74 10.20
N PHE A 47 2.05 -5.01 9.72
CA PHE A 47 2.47 -4.63 8.37
C PHE A 47 2.12 -5.72 7.36
N VAL A 48 1.35 -5.36 6.35
CA VAL A 48 0.98 -6.19 5.20
C VAL A 48 1.54 -5.54 3.95
N GLN A 49 2.35 -6.26 3.19
CA GLN A 49 2.99 -5.75 1.96
C GLN A 49 2.54 -6.58 0.76
N TRP A 50 2.01 -5.91 -0.24
CA TRP A 50 1.79 -6.48 -1.56
C TRP A 50 2.74 -5.84 -2.56
N ILE A 51 3.70 -6.64 -3.05
CA ILE A 51 4.60 -6.23 -4.14
C ILE A 51 3.84 -6.47 -5.45
N LEU A 52 3.17 -5.43 -5.96
CA LEU A 52 2.17 -5.56 -7.02
C LEU A 52 2.72 -6.14 -8.33
N ARG A 53 4.00 -5.94 -8.59
CA ARG A 53 4.69 -6.58 -9.72
C ARG A 53 4.70 -8.12 -9.64
N GLN A 54 4.60 -8.67 -8.43
CA GLN A 54 4.68 -10.11 -8.17
C GLN A 54 3.31 -10.72 -7.84
N CYS A 55 2.31 -9.88 -7.64
CA CYS A 55 0.96 -10.31 -7.27
C CYS A 55 0.15 -10.75 -8.50
N MET A 56 -0.77 -11.66 -8.23
CA MET A 56 -1.92 -11.94 -9.06
C MET A 56 -3.14 -11.17 -8.52
N PRO A 57 -4.19 -10.90 -9.32
CA PRO A 57 -5.41 -10.26 -8.81
C PRO A 57 -6.03 -10.96 -7.61
N GLU A 58 -5.93 -12.28 -7.55
CA GLU A 58 -6.45 -13.13 -6.49
C GLU A 58 -5.75 -12.90 -5.14
N ASP A 59 -4.48 -12.52 -5.15
CA ASP A 59 -3.73 -12.19 -3.94
C ASP A 59 -4.30 -10.96 -3.21
N ILE A 60 -5.00 -10.09 -3.98
CA ILE A 60 -5.52 -8.80 -3.50
C ILE A 60 -7.05 -8.83 -3.33
N LYS A 61 -7.77 -9.60 -4.15
CA LYS A 61 -9.24 -9.70 -4.13
C LYS A 61 -9.75 -10.96 -3.45
N GLY A 62 -8.93 -12.01 -3.39
CA GLY A 62 -9.33 -13.36 -3.04
C GLY A 62 -9.61 -14.25 -4.25
N ILE A 63 -9.76 -15.53 -4.00
CA ILE A 63 -9.97 -16.57 -5.01
C ILE A 63 -11.47 -16.71 -5.29
N PRO A 64 -11.94 -16.63 -6.56
CA PRO A 64 -13.35 -16.86 -6.88
C PRO A 64 -13.71 -18.33 -6.65
N ALA A 65 -14.77 -18.58 -5.89
CA ALA A 65 -15.29 -19.91 -5.62
C ALA A 65 -16.81 -19.97 -5.84
N PRO A 66 -17.34 -21.07 -6.38
CA PRO A 66 -18.78 -21.28 -6.45
C PRO A 66 -19.41 -21.29 -5.07
N ASP A 67 -20.52 -20.59 -4.92
CA ASP A 67 -21.27 -20.53 -3.66
C ASP A 67 -22.77 -20.42 -3.91
N ASP A 68 -23.57 -20.85 -2.96
CA ASP A 68 -25.01 -20.69 -2.96
C ASP A 68 -25.37 -19.40 -2.23
N ILE A 69 -25.91 -18.41 -2.98
CA ILE A 69 -26.19 -17.06 -2.48
C ILE A 69 -27.69 -16.93 -2.27
N GLU A 70 -28.13 -16.69 -1.03
CA GLU A 70 -29.51 -16.44 -0.69
C GLU A 70 -29.85 -14.95 -0.85
N ILE A 71 -30.84 -14.67 -1.68
CA ILE A 71 -31.36 -13.30 -1.88
C ILE A 71 -32.90 -13.35 -1.78
N GLY A 72 -33.45 -12.67 -0.78
CA GLY A 72 -34.91 -12.60 -0.57
C GLY A 72 -35.58 -13.96 -0.35
N GLY A 73 -34.89 -14.92 0.29
CA GLY A 73 -35.39 -16.27 0.53
C GLY A 73 -35.24 -17.24 -0.66
N THR A 74 -34.62 -16.79 -1.74
CA THR A 74 -34.34 -17.62 -2.93
C THR A 74 -32.83 -17.86 -3.05
N VAL A 75 -32.46 -19.12 -3.25
CA VAL A 75 -31.05 -19.52 -3.40
C VAL A 75 -30.66 -19.50 -4.89
N TYR A 76 -29.58 -18.79 -5.17
CA TYR A 76 -28.98 -18.69 -6.51
C TYR A 76 -27.58 -19.27 -6.51
N ARG A 77 -27.23 -20.01 -7.56
CA ARG A 77 -25.84 -20.42 -7.78
C ARG A 77 -25.03 -19.22 -8.26
N GLY A 78 -24.01 -18.83 -7.51
CA GLY A 78 -23.18 -17.67 -7.78
C GLY A 78 -21.70 -17.92 -7.56
N VAL A 79 -20.95 -16.84 -7.49
CA VAL A 79 -19.50 -16.85 -7.18
C VAL A 79 -19.27 -15.91 -6.01
N ARG A 80 -18.53 -16.39 -5.00
CA ARG A 80 -18.01 -15.58 -3.91
C ARG A 80 -16.49 -15.57 -3.97
N TYR A 81 -15.89 -14.44 -3.61
CA TYR A 81 -14.46 -14.35 -3.46
C TYR A 81 -14.05 -14.78 -2.05
N LEU A 82 -13.15 -15.76 -1.95
CA LEU A 82 -12.58 -16.23 -0.68
C LEU A 82 -11.28 -15.43 -0.43
N PRO A 83 -11.29 -14.49 0.51
CA PRO A 83 -10.12 -13.67 0.80
C PRO A 83 -9.03 -14.49 1.49
N SER A 84 -7.76 -14.12 1.25
CA SER A 84 -6.61 -14.63 2.00
C SER A 84 -6.61 -14.11 3.45
N GLU A 85 -5.78 -14.72 4.30
CA GLU A 85 -5.62 -14.25 5.69
C GLU A 85 -5.21 -12.78 5.76
N ASP A 86 -4.28 -12.34 4.90
CA ASP A 86 -3.82 -10.96 4.88
C ASP A 86 -4.93 -9.97 4.46
N ILE A 87 -5.78 -10.34 3.52
CA ILE A 87 -6.97 -9.55 3.15
C ILE A 87 -7.92 -9.43 4.34
N LEU A 88 -8.26 -10.56 4.99
CA LEU A 88 -9.17 -10.57 6.14
C LEU A 88 -8.62 -9.73 7.30
N ARG A 89 -7.33 -9.88 7.60
CA ARG A 89 -6.70 -9.07 8.65
C ARG A 89 -6.75 -7.59 8.29
N ALA A 90 -6.39 -7.23 7.07
CA ALA A 90 -6.39 -5.84 6.63
C ALA A 90 -7.79 -5.21 6.63
N GLN A 91 -8.85 -6.00 6.46
CA GLN A 91 -10.24 -5.52 6.52
C GLN A 91 -10.77 -5.37 7.95
N HIS A 92 -10.31 -6.20 8.90
CA HIS A 92 -10.92 -6.33 10.22
C HIS A 92 -10.01 -5.97 11.39
N GLU A 93 -8.69 -5.96 11.19
CA GLU A 93 -7.70 -5.65 12.23
C GLU A 93 -6.92 -4.37 11.88
N PRO A 94 -6.33 -3.68 12.87
CA PRO A 94 -5.45 -2.56 12.62
C PRO A 94 -4.19 -2.97 11.86
N CYS A 95 -4.17 -2.75 10.55
CA CYS A 95 -3.01 -3.02 9.69
C CYS A 95 -2.47 -1.76 9.03
N ILE A 96 -1.24 -1.88 8.52
CA ILE A 96 -0.64 -0.97 7.54
C ILE A 96 -0.50 -1.79 6.25
N VAL A 97 -1.29 -1.46 5.24
CA VAL A 97 -1.25 -2.10 3.93
C VAL A 97 -0.40 -1.27 2.99
N MET A 98 0.67 -1.87 2.49
CA MET A 98 1.57 -1.21 1.54
C MET A 98 1.43 -1.82 0.14
N LEU A 99 0.96 -1.02 -0.79
CA LEU A 99 0.92 -1.32 -2.22
C LEU A 99 2.27 -0.93 -2.83
N ASP A 100 3.22 -1.87 -2.85
CA ASP A 100 4.59 -1.61 -3.28
C ASP A 100 4.77 -1.87 -4.78
N GLU A 101 5.68 -1.14 -5.40
CA GLU A 101 5.93 -1.17 -6.85
C GLU A 101 4.67 -0.90 -7.69
N LEU A 102 3.85 0.06 -7.26
CA LEU A 102 2.53 0.35 -7.81
C LEU A 102 2.55 0.56 -9.33
N ASN A 103 3.53 1.29 -9.85
CA ASN A 103 3.66 1.58 -11.28
C ASN A 103 4.23 0.42 -12.12
N HIS A 104 4.50 -0.74 -11.51
CA HIS A 104 4.89 -1.97 -12.18
C HIS A 104 3.78 -3.03 -12.17
N ALA A 105 2.63 -2.72 -11.59
CA ALA A 105 1.48 -3.61 -11.59
C ALA A 105 0.96 -3.88 -13.01
N GLY A 106 0.57 -5.10 -13.29
CA GLY A 106 -0.24 -5.43 -14.47
C GLY A 106 -1.61 -4.75 -14.40
N ASP A 107 -2.29 -4.61 -15.52
CA ASP A 107 -3.58 -3.91 -15.57
C ASP A 107 -4.64 -4.58 -14.67
N ASP A 108 -4.66 -5.92 -14.64
CA ASP A 108 -5.57 -6.70 -13.80
C ASP A 108 -5.28 -6.53 -12.31
N VAL A 109 -3.99 -6.54 -11.94
CA VAL A 109 -3.53 -6.32 -10.56
C VAL A 109 -3.79 -4.87 -10.15
N MET A 110 -3.58 -3.90 -11.05
CA MET A 110 -3.91 -2.50 -10.81
C MET A 110 -5.41 -2.33 -10.56
N GLY A 111 -6.26 -2.99 -11.34
CA GLY A 111 -7.71 -3.01 -11.12
C GLY A 111 -8.09 -3.54 -9.74
N ALA A 112 -7.38 -4.56 -9.25
CA ALA A 112 -7.57 -5.09 -7.90
C ALA A 112 -7.08 -4.11 -6.82
N ALA A 113 -5.92 -3.50 -7.03
CA ALA A 113 -5.34 -2.53 -6.10
C ALA A 113 -6.16 -1.23 -6.00
N GLN A 114 -6.84 -0.84 -7.07
CA GLN A 114 -7.72 0.34 -7.08
C GLN A 114 -8.84 0.26 -6.04
N GLU A 115 -9.35 -0.93 -5.72
CA GLU A 115 -10.37 -1.10 -4.68
C GLU A 115 -9.83 -0.61 -3.33
N TRP A 116 -8.60 -0.97 -2.99
CA TRP A 116 -7.93 -0.55 -1.75
C TRP A 116 -7.57 0.94 -1.73
N ILE A 117 -7.34 1.53 -2.90
CA ILE A 117 -7.09 2.97 -3.03
C ILE A 117 -8.39 3.76 -2.92
N ASN A 118 -9.47 3.24 -3.51
CA ASN A 118 -10.75 3.93 -3.56
C ASN A 118 -11.53 3.82 -2.25
N ASN A 119 -11.47 2.65 -1.62
CA ASN A 119 -12.24 2.28 -0.45
C ASN A 119 -11.31 1.63 0.60
N PRO A 120 -10.34 2.37 1.15
CA PRO A 120 -9.45 1.82 2.17
C PRO A 120 -10.28 1.35 3.37
N PRO A 121 -10.02 0.15 3.90
CA PRO A 121 -10.73 -0.35 5.07
C PRO A 121 -10.53 0.56 6.27
N ALA A 122 -11.59 0.85 7.01
CA ALA A 122 -11.54 1.74 8.17
C ALA A 122 -10.59 1.28 9.28
N ALA A 123 -10.34 -0.04 9.37
CA ALA A 123 -9.40 -0.61 10.33
C ALA A 123 -7.94 -0.36 9.95
N SER A 124 -7.64 -0.19 8.66
CA SER A 124 -6.27 -0.18 8.15
C SER A 124 -5.84 1.16 7.57
N TRP A 125 -4.53 1.40 7.64
CA TRP A 125 -3.88 2.46 6.89
C TRP A 125 -3.36 1.91 5.57
N VAL A 126 -3.79 2.47 4.47
CA VAL A 126 -3.33 2.08 3.14
C VAL A 126 -2.32 3.10 2.64
N CYS A 127 -1.18 2.64 2.17
CA CYS A 127 -0.16 3.47 1.54
C CYS A 127 0.40 2.78 0.30
N ALA A 128 1.03 3.55 -0.57
CA ALA A 128 1.64 3.03 -1.77
C ALA A 128 3.09 3.48 -1.90
N ALA A 129 3.86 2.75 -2.69
CA ALA A 129 5.21 3.13 -3.07
C ALA A 129 5.46 2.83 -4.54
N MET A 130 6.21 3.71 -5.19
CA MET A 130 6.67 3.50 -6.57
C MET A 130 8.00 4.18 -6.83
N ASN A 131 8.63 3.81 -7.93
CA ASN A 131 9.84 4.47 -8.42
C ASN A 131 9.46 5.56 -9.44
N PRO A 132 10.25 6.63 -9.58
CA PRO A 132 10.08 7.58 -10.66
C PRO A 132 10.18 6.85 -12.02
N ILE A 133 9.38 7.29 -13.00
CA ILE A 133 9.33 6.65 -14.33
C ILE A 133 10.71 6.69 -14.99
N GLU A 134 11.41 7.80 -14.86
CA GLU A 134 12.75 8.00 -15.43
C GLU A 134 13.80 7.04 -14.89
N SER A 135 13.58 6.51 -13.69
CA SER A 135 14.49 5.54 -13.04
C SER A 135 14.04 4.08 -13.19
N SER A 136 12.96 3.85 -13.92
CA SER A 136 12.31 2.55 -14.06
C SER A 136 12.32 2.08 -15.52
N THR A 137 12.86 0.91 -15.78
CA THR A 137 12.90 0.31 -17.13
C THR A 137 11.55 -0.21 -17.62
N SER A 138 10.60 -0.41 -16.73
CA SER A 138 9.27 -0.99 -17.01
C SER A 138 8.12 -0.31 -16.29
N GLY A 139 8.38 0.83 -15.62
CA GLY A 139 7.33 1.59 -14.94
C GLY A 139 6.39 2.27 -15.93
N ARG A 140 5.09 2.26 -15.61
CA ARG A 140 4.06 2.95 -16.38
C ARG A 140 3.59 4.20 -15.67
N GLU A 141 3.06 5.15 -16.42
CA GLU A 141 2.28 6.23 -15.84
C GLU A 141 0.99 5.68 -15.24
N LEU A 142 0.65 6.18 -14.05
CA LEU A 142 -0.61 5.84 -13.43
C LEU A 142 -1.75 6.58 -14.12
N ALA A 143 -2.86 5.90 -14.33
CA ALA A 143 -4.05 6.51 -14.89
C ALA A 143 -4.56 7.66 -14.00
N PRO A 144 -5.04 8.77 -14.56
CA PRO A 144 -5.52 9.93 -13.81
C PRO A 144 -6.51 9.61 -12.69
N PRO A 145 -7.46 8.66 -12.82
CA PRO A 145 -8.38 8.31 -11.74
C PRO A 145 -7.67 7.74 -10.50
N VAL A 146 -6.54 7.06 -10.69
CA VAL A 146 -5.72 6.52 -9.58
C VAL A 146 -4.98 7.65 -8.90
N VAL A 147 -4.29 8.49 -9.70
CA VAL A 147 -3.49 9.61 -9.19
C VAL A 147 -4.35 10.60 -8.39
N ASN A 148 -5.56 10.88 -8.84
CA ASN A 148 -6.48 11.83 -8.18
C ASN A 148 -6.93 11.40 -6.78
N ARG A 149 -6.72 10.14 -6.41
CA ARG A 149 -7.06 9.58 -5.09
C ARG A 149 -5.85 9.39 -4.20
N MET A 150 -4.70 9.84 -4.65
CA MET A 150 -3.44 9.67 -3.96
C MET A 150 -2.84 11.00 -3.56
N CYS A 151 -2.14 10.99 -2.44
CA CYS A 151 -1.23 12.05 -2.04
C CYS A 151 0.18 11.65 -2.45
N ILE A 152 0.71 12.24 -3.51
CA ILE A 152 2.07 11.97 -3.98
C ILE A 152 3.07 12.62 -3.02
N VAL A 153 3.89 11.80 -2.39
CA VAL A 153 4.91 12.22 -1.43
C VAL A 153 6.29 11.97 -2.04
N PRO A 154 7.02 13.03 -2.44
CA PRO A 154 8.40 12.88 -2.88
C PRO A 154 9.23 12.24 -1.77
N TRP A 155 9.85 11.10 -2.10
CA TRP A 155 10.63 10.31 -1.16
C TRP A 155 12.12 10.40 -1.48
N GLU A 156 12.77 11.39 -0.89
CA GLU A 156 14.20 11.61 -1.05
C GLU A 156 14.91 11.41 0.29
N ARG A 157 15.97 10.64 0.27
CA ARG A 157 16.91 10.60 1.40
C ARG A 157 17.99 11.64 1.18
N PRO A 158 18.27 12.50 2.17
CA PRO A 158 19.47 13.33 2.14
C PRO A 158 20.72 12.45 1.98
N VAL A 159 21.62 12.82 1.07
CA VAL A 159 22.83 12.05 0.77
C VAL A 159 23.67 11.82 2.03
N ASP A 160 23.80 12.85 2.85
CA ASP A 160 24.57 12.82 4.10
C ASP A 160 24.01 11.82 5.12
N SER A 161 22.68 11.74 5.23
CA SER A 161 22.04 10.78 6.14
C SER A 161 22.21 9.33 5.67
N ARG A 162 22.27 9.06 4.36
CA ARG A 162 22.57 7.73 3.82
C ARG A 162 23.98 7.31 4.14
N ARG A 163 24.93 8.22 3.91
CA ARG A 163 26.36 7.97 4.16
C ARG A 163 26.62 7.73 5.64
N ALA A 164 26.06 8.55 6.52
CA ALA A 164 26.17 8.38 7.97
C ALA A 164 25.53 7.07 8.44
N GLY A 165 24.34 6.74 7.95
CA GLY A 165 23.67 5.48 8.27
C GLY A 165 24.47 4.26 7.81
N TRP A 166 25.05 4.30 6.59
CA TRP A 166 25.88 3.22 6.09
C TRP A 166 27.15 3.04 6.92
N LEU A 167 27.86 4.12 7.23
CA LEU A 167 29.07 4.11 8.05
C LEU A 167 28.84 3.56 9.46
N ASN A 168 27.65 3.83 10.04
CA ASN A 168 27.30 3.40 11.40
C ASN A 168 26.49 2.08 11.41
N GLY A 169 26.37 1.39 10.28
CA GLY A 169 25.55 0.18 10.16
C GLY A 169 24.09 0.39 10.54
N PHE A 170 23.58 1.61 10.35
CA PHE A 170 22.22 2.06 10.71
C PHE A 170 21.86 1.90 12.22
N LYS A 171 22.84 1.65 13.08
CA LYS A 171 22.63 1.39 14.53
C LYS A 171 22.06 2.57 15.31
N ASN A 172 22.29 3.81 14.86
CA ASN A 172 21.88 5.04 15.54
C ASN A 172 20.91 5.89 14.69
N TYR A 173 20.18 5.26 13.81
CA TYR A 173 19.12 5.97 13.10
C TYR A 173 17.94 6.12 14.05
N PRO A 174 17.48 7.35 14.31
CA PRO A 174 16.24 7.51 15.05
C PRO A 174 15.14 6.74 14.30
N ALA A 175 14.40 5.94 15.03
CA ALA A 175 13.17 5.38 14.51
C ALA A 175 12.31 6.53 13.95
N PRO A 176 11.64 6.33 12.82
CA PRO A 176 10.80 7.36 12.22
C PRO A 176 9.68 7.81 13.17
#